data_d1b8dbf9be1e2bd0cef841c45700b880
#
_entry.id   d1b8dbf9be1e2bd0cef841c45700b880
#
_cell.length_a   1.000
_cell.length_b   1.000
_cell.length_c   1.000
_cell.angle_alpha   90.00
_cell.angle_beta   90.00
_cell.angle_gamma   90.00
#
_symmetry.space_group_name_H-M   'P 1'
#
loop_
_entity.id
_entity.type
_entity.pdbx_description
1 polymer ?
#
loop_
_entity_poly.entity_id
_entity_poly.type
_entity_poly.pdbx_seq_one_letter_code
_entity_poly.pdbx_strand_id
1 'polypeptide(L)'
;MIEELKKRASILWESKMAGQTKGRIKETKTQWERALIAAQLSAYAYKKAGPAVTAAKKLGFTWAKLISKGDAEVLIAKDRTDMFIAFRGTEPSKLNDVLADLNVIKKTAMAGGKVHSGFRQEVDDLWMDILSELENNDQLKIRKDVYFCGHSLGAAMATIATTRYAKTEELFTFGSPRVGGPKFIKNIIVPHFRFQNNNDIVTRIPPAWLGYRHHGEMIY
;
A
#
# COMPACT_ATOMS: atom_id res chain seq x y z
N MET A 1 -12.91 -9.56 2.52
CA MET A 1 -11.74 -9.13 1.70
C MET A 1 -10.55 -10.08 1.85
N ILE A 2 -9.91 -10.20 3.01
CA ILE A 2 -8.74 -11.11 3.18
C ILE A 2 -9.10 -12.56 2.85
N GLU A 3 -10.24 -13.07 3.29
CA GLU A 3 -10.70 -14.43 2.97
C GLU A 3 -10.98 -14.62 1.49
N GLU A 4 -11.52 -13.62 0.80
CA GLU A 4 -11.73 -13.67 -0.66
C GLU A 4 -10.38 -13.69 -1.41
N LEU A 5 -9.41 -12.90 -0.96
CA LEU A 5 -8.06 -12.93 -1.52
C LEU A 5 -7.37 -14.27 -1.30
N LYS A 6 -7.53 -14.89 -0.11
CA LYS A 6 -7.04 -16.24 0.16
C LYS A 6 -7.66 -17.28 -0.78
N LYS A 7 -8.98 -17.22 -0.98
CA LYS A 7 -9.70 -18.11 -1.88
C LYS A 7 -9.19 -17.98 -3.32
N ARG A 8 -9.05 -16.75 -3.83
CA ARG A 8 -8.52 -16.51 -5.18
C ARG A 8 -7.06 -16.95 -5.33
N ALA A 9 -6.22 -16.69 -4.33
CA ALA A 9 -4.84 -17.16 -4.31
C ALA A 9 -4.75 -18.70 -4.29
N SER A 10 -5.61 -19.39 -3.52
CA SER A 10 -5.68 -20.85 -3.46
C SER A 10 -6.07 -21.46 -4.80
N ILE A 11 -7.12 -20.94 -5.45
CA ILE A 11 -7.56 -21.42 -6.76
C ILE A 11 -6.45 -21.30 -7.82
N LEU A 12 -5.73 -20.18 -7.82
CA LEU A 12 -4.60 -19.97 -8.73
C LEU A 12 -3.41 -20.88 -8.40
N TRP A 13 -3.15 -21.14 -7.12
CA TRP A 13 -2.12 -22.08 -6.68
C TRP A 13 -2.42 -23.49 -7.17
N GLU A 14 -3.65 -23.99 -6.99
CA GLU A 14 -4.08 -25.30 -7.43
C GLU A 14 -3.97 -25.46 -8.97
N SER A 15 -4.38 -24.41 -9.72
CA SER A 15 -4.25 -24.43 -11.19
C SER A 15 -2.79 -24.42 -11.67
N LYS A 16 -1.89 -23.74 -10.93
CA LYS A 16 -0.46 -23.63 -11.22
C LYS A 16 0.28 -24.95 -10.91
N MET A 17 -0.12 -25.64 -9.83
CA MET A 17 0.47 -26.92 -9.45
C MET A 17 0.05 -28.06 -10.39
N ALA A 18 -1.12 -28.00 -10.99
CA ALA A 18 -1.59 -28.98 -11.98
C ALA A 18 -0.83 -28.92 -13.35
N GLY A 19 -0.08 -27.82 -13.60
CA GLY A 19 0.61 -27.58 -14.89
C GLY A 19 2.15 -27.66 -14.87
N GLN A 20 2.81 -28.01 -13.75
CA GLN A 20 4.27 -27.95 -13.68
C GLN A 20 4.97 -29.25 -14.11
N THR A 21 5.55 -29.23 -15.31
CA THR A 21 6.74 -30.02 -15.68
C THR A 21 8.00 -29.29 -15.20
N LYS A 22 8.94 -30.08 -14.62
CA LYS A 22 10.17 -29.65 -13.99
C LYS A 22 11.03 -28.68 -14.83
N GLY A 23 11.09 -27.43 -14.40
CA GLY A 23 12.09 -26.45 -14.82
C GLY A 23 12.22 -25.41 -13.70
N ARG A 24 13.47 -25.08 -13.26
CA ARG A 24 13.74 -24.03 -12.26
C ARG A 24 13.34 -22.66 -12.81
N ILE A 25 12.08 -22.36 -12.82
CA ILE A 25 11.56 -21.01 -13.06
C ILE A 25 11.58 -20.29 -11.71
N LYS A 26 12.17 -19.09 -11.67
CA LYS A 26 12.02 -18.15 -10.54
C LYS A 26 10.52 -18.03 -10.28
N GLU A 27 10.02 -18.61 -9.19
CA GLU A 27 8.60 -18.52 -8.84
C GLU A 27 8.28 -17.07 -8.51
N THR A 28 7.84 -16.32 -9.52
CA THR A 28 7.29 -14.99 -9.30
C THR A 28 5.89 -15.15 -8.73
N LYS A 29 5.66 -14.50 -7.58
CA LYS A 29 4.32 -14.44 -6.98
C LYS A 29 3.31 -13.91 -8.01
N THR A 30 2.14 -14.50 -8.06
CA THR A 30 1.02 -13.97 -8.86
C THR A 30 0.54 -12.63 -8.29
N GLN A 31 -0.18 -11.85 -9.09
CA GLN A 31 -0.81 -10.61 -8.63
C GLN A 31 -1.69 -10.82 -7.39
N TRP A 32 -2.45 -11.93 -7.32
CA TRP A 32 -3.32 -12.24 -6.20
C TRP A 32 -2.55 -12.62 -4.93
N GLU A 33 -1.44 -13.35 -5.06
CA GLU A 33 -0.54 -13.65 -3.94
C GLU A 33 0.08 -12.35 -3.40
N ARG A 34 0.51 -11.44 -4.28
CA ARG A 34 1.02 -10.12 -3.87
C ARG A 34 -0.05 -9.29 -3.20
N ALA A 35 -1.28 -9.28 -3.74
CA ALA A 35 -2.41 -8.57 -3.14
C ALA A 35 -2.75 -9.11 -1.74
N LEU A 36 -2.72 -10.44 -1.55
CA LEU A 36 -2.94 -11.07 -0.24
C LEU A 36 -1.85 -10.66 0.76
N ILE A 37 -0.59 -10.70 0.35
CA ILE A 37 0.54 -10.25 1.17
C ILE A 37 0.38 -8.78 1.55
N ALA A 38 0.07 -7.92 0.57
CA ALA A 38 -0.16 -6.50 0.78
C ALA A 38 -1.30 -6.22 1.77
N ALA A 39 -2.41 -6.98 1.69
CA ALA A 39 -3.53 -6.89 2.63
C ALA A 39 -3.11 -7.28 4.06
N GLN A 40 -2.35 -8.38 4.20
CA GLN A 40 -1.86 -8.85 5.49
C GLN A 40 -0.87 -7.86 6.11
N LEU A 41 0.08 -7.34 5.33
CA LEU A 41 1.04 -6.33 5.82
C LEU A 41 0.34 -5.02 6.18
N SER A 42 -0.66 -4.59 5.41
CA SER A 42 -1.49 -3.43 5.74
C SER A 42 -2.23 -3.61 7.08
N ALA A 43 -2.71 -4.82 7.36
CA ALA A 43 -3.31 -5.14 8.66
C ALA A 43 -2.26 -5.23 9.78
N TYR A 44 -1.06 -5.72 9.48
CA TYR A 44 0.02 -5.83 10.49
C TYR A 44 0.62 -4.46 10.86
N ALA A 45 0.56 -3.48 9.96
CA ALA A 45 0.97 -2.11 10.26
C ALA A 45 0.23 -1.47 11.44
N TYR A 46 -0.97 -1.98 11.80
CA TYR A 46 -1.72 -1.54 13.00
C TYR A 46 -1.21 -2.14 14.31
N LYS A 47 -0.30 -3.11 14.26
CA LYS A 47 0.27 -3.75 15.46
C LYS A 47 1.43 -2.91 16.01
N LYS A 48 1.75 -3.10 17.30
CA LYS A 48 3.01 -2.61 17.88
C LYS A 48 4.21 -3.21 17.14
N ALA A 49 5.35 -2.51 17.15
CA ALA A 49 6.54 -2.84 16.35
C ALA A 49 6.98 -4.32 16.45
N GLY A 50 7.15 -4.86 17.64
CA GLY A 50 7.55 -6.27 17.83
C GLY A 50 6.58 -7.27 17.19
N PRO A 51 5.28 -7.24 17.53
CA PRO A 51 4.26 -8.06 16.89
C PRO A 51 4.12 -7.85 15.38
N ALA A 52 4.28 -6.62 14.86
CA ALA A 52 4.23 -6.35 13.43
C ALA A 52 5.38 -7.04 12.68
N VAL A 53 6.60 -6.86 13.17
CA VAL A 53 7.82 -7.49 12.62
C VAL A 53 7.73 -9.02 12.69
N THR A 54 7.27 -9.57 13.82
CA THR A 54 7.10 -11.02 13.98
C THR A 54 6.07 -11.57 12.99
N ALA A 55 4.95 -10.87 12.78
CA ALA A 55 3.93 -11.27 11.83
C ALA A 55 4.43 -11.23 10.38
N ALA A 56 5.19 -10.20 10.00
CA ALA A 56 5.82 -10.11 8.69
C ALA A 56 6.81 -11.26 8.45
N LYS A 57 7.64 -11.60 9.45
CA LYS A 57 8.57 -12.74 9.34
C LYS A 57 7.84 -14.08 9.19
N LYS A 58 6.68 -14.27 9.84
CA LYS A 58 5.84 -15.47 9.64
C LYS A 58 5.26 -15.59 8.23
N LEU A 59 5.16 -14.49 7.48
CA LEU A 59 4.81 -14.51 6.05
C LEU A 59 5.98 -14.88 5.14
N GLY A 60 7.19 -15.11 5.69
CA GLY A 60 8.37 -15.48 4.94
C GLY A 60 9.36 -14.33 4.66
N PHE A 61 9.09 -13.13 5.15
CA PHE A 61 10.04 -12.02 5.01
C PHE A 61 11.26 -12.23 5.91
N THR A 62 12.46 -12.08 5.35
CA THR A 62 13.73 -12.25 6.08
C THR A 62 14.05 -11.03 6.94
N TRP A 63 13.53 -9.87 6.57
CA TRP A 63 13.71 -8.61 7.29
C TRP A 63 12.41 -7.80 7.29
N ALA A 64 12.11 -7.19 8.45
CA ALA A 64 11.02 -6.25 8.57
C ALA A 64 11.33 -5.20 9.65
N LYS A 65 10.78 -3.99 9.48
CA LYS A 65 10.92 -2.85 10.39
C LYS A 65 9.64 -2.02 10.36
N LEU A 66 9.13 -1.65 11.54
CA LEU A 66 8.12 -0.61 11.69
C LEU A 66 8.83 0.71 11.99
N ILE A 67 8.53 1.73 11.21
CA ILE A 67 9.04 3.10 11.37
C ILE A 67 7.88 3.98 11.80
N SER A 68 8.09 4.79 12.84
CA SER A 68 7.10 5.72 13.39
C SER A 68 7.67 7.12 13.46
N LYS A 69 6.93 8.12 13.02
CA LYS A 69 7.24 9.56 13.10
C LYS A 69 5.97 10.32 13.45
N GLY A 70 5.88 10.80 14.69
CA GLY A 70 4.62 11.36 15.18
C GLY A 70 3.52 10.30 15.12
N ASP A 71 2.43 10.64 14.45
CA ASP A 71 1.28 9.72 14.25
C ASP A 71 1.41 8.86 12.99
N ALA A 72 2.38 9.16 12.13
CA ALA A 72 2.61 8.42 10.90
C ALA A 72 3.44 7.15 11.13
N GLU A 73 2.99 6.02 10.60
CA GLU A 73 3.69 4.74 10.72
C GLU A 73 3.71 3.97 9.39
N VAL A 74 4.82 3.27 9.15
CA VAL A 74 5.00 2.42 7.99
C VAL A 74 5.72 1.13 8.37
N LEU A 75 5.17 -0.01 7.95
CA LEU A 75 5.82 -1.32 8.05
C LEU A 75 6.51 -1.62 6.73
N ILE A 76 7.84 -1.80 6.76
CA ILE A 76 8.63 -2.24 5.62
C ILE A 76 9.02 -3.69 5.85
N ALA A 77 8.76 -4.55 4.86
CA ALA A 77 9.11 -5.97 4.91
C ALA A 77 9.83 -6.38 3.62
N LYS A 78 10.94 -7.10 3.75
CA LYS A 78 11.78 -7.53 2.61
C LYS A 78 12.09 -9.02 2.69
N ASP A 79 12.04 -9.70 1.54
CA ASP A 79 12.66 -11.01 1.33
C ASP A 79 13.76 -10.94 0.26
N ARG A 80 14.07 -12.06 -0.41
CA ARG A 80 15.10 -12.07 -1.44
C ARG A 80 14.70 -11.34 -2.73
N THR A 81 13.42 -11.32 -3.06
CA THR A 81 12.88 -10.82 -4.33
C THR A 81 12.02 -9.57 -4.19
N ASP A 82 11.34 -9.41 -3.07
CA ASP A 82 10.29 -8.40 -2.90
C ASP A 82 10.55 -7.48 -1.71
N MET A 83 10.07 -6.25 -1.83
CA MET A 83 10.02 -5.25 -0.78
C MET A 83 8.63 -4.63 -0.74
N PHE A 84 7.93 -4.80 0.37
CA PHE A 84 6.63 -4.18 0.61
C PHE A 84 6.75 -3.02 1.60
N ILE A 85 6.08 -1.92 1.28
CA ILE A 85 6.00 -0.69 2.09
C ILE A 85 4.53 -0.46 2.43
N ALA A 86 4.13 -0.85 3.63
CA ALA A 86 2.75 -0.85 4.10
C ALA A 86 2.49 0.30 5.06
N PHE A 87 1.76 1.33 4.61
CA PHE A 87 1.38 2.46 5.46
C PHE A 87 0.23 2.08 6.38
N ARG A 88 0.35 2.45 7.65
CA ARG A 88 -0.71 2.34 8.64
C ARG A 88 -1.76 3.42 8.41
N GLY A 89 -3.03 3.06 8.52
CA GLY A 89 -4.13 4.02 8.60
C GLY A 89 -4.44 4.41 10.05
N THR A 90 -5.47 5.21 10.24
CA THR A 90 -6.01 5.56 11.55
C THR A 90 -6.66 4.35 12.21
N GLU A 91 -6.55 4.26 13.55
CA GLU A 91 -7.24 3.23 14.33
C GLU A 91 -8.74 3.23 14.04
N PRO A 92 -9.36 2.05 13.87
CA PRO A 92 -10.79 1.95 13.55
C PRO A 92 -11.71 2.66 14.55
N SER A 93 -11.33 2.70 15.82
CA SER A 93 -12.07 3.40 16.89
C SER A 93 -12.07 4.93 16.73
N LYS A 94 -11.08 5.50 16.07
CA LYS A 94 -10.95 6.94 15.82
C LYS A 94 -11.33 7.33 14.39
N LEU A 95 -11.63 6.36 13.55
CA LEU A 95 -11.84 6.58 12.12
C LEU A 95 -13.00 7.54 11.86
N ASN A 96 -14.11 7.40 12.57
CA ASN A 96 -15.28 8.27 12.39
C ASN A 96 -14.98 9.73 12.77
N ASP A 97 -14.22 9.95 13.83
CA ASP A 97 -13.81 11.30 14.26
C ASP A 97 -12.89 11.94 13.23
N VAL A 98 -11.89 11.19 12.77
CA VAL A 98 -10.97 11.65 11.71
C VAL A 98 -11.71 11.92 10.40
N LEU A 99 -12.71 11.11 10.04
CA LEU A 99 -13.52 11.33 8.84
C LEU A 99 -14.42 12.56 8.96
N ALA A 100 -14.98 12.84 10.15
CA ALA A 100 -15.78 14.03 10.42
C ALA A 100 -14.90 15.31 10.38
N ASP A 101 -13.69 15.23 10.90
CA ASP A 101 -12.72 16.33 10.95
C ASP A 101 -11.85 16.43 9.69
N LEU A 102 -12.12 15.61 8.67
CA LEU A 102 -11.27 15.50 7.49
C LEU A 102 -11.20 16.83 6.76
N ASN A 103 -10.15 17.60 7.07
CA ASN A 103 -9.90 18.88 6.47
C ASN A 103 -9.59 18.69 4.97
N VAL A 104 -10.51 19.10 4.12
CA VAL A 104 -10.41 18.93 2.65
C VAL A 104 -9.39 19.87 1.97
N ILE A 105 -8.51 20.49 2.75
CA ILE A 105 -7.45 21.35 2.23
C ILE A 105 -6.49 20.52 1.37
N LYS A 106 -6.24 21.04 0.16
CA LYS A 106 -5.30 20.45 -0.79
C LYS A 106 -3.98 21.21 -0.79
N LYS A 107 -2.88 20.45 -0.80
CA LYS A 107 -1.52 20.96 -1.05
C LYS A 107 -0.95 20.36 -2.33
N THR A 108 0.03 21.03 -2.94
CA THR A 108 0.71 20.53 -4.14
C THR A 108 1.56 19.31 -3.81
N ALA A 109 1.37 18.21 -4.54
CA ALA A 109 2.21 17.01 -4.43
C ALA A 109 3.56 17.22 -5.14
N MET A 110 4.60 16.47 -4.73
CA MET A 110 5.91 16.49 -5.39
C MET A 110 5.81 16.10 -6.88
N ALA A 111 4.99 15.11 -7.20
CA ALA A 111 4.72 14.68 -8.57
C ALA A 111 3.83 15.67 -9.37
N GLY A 112 3.45 16.79 -8.77
CA GLY A 112 2.51 17.76 -9.34
C GLY A 112 1.04 17.41 -9.09
N GLY A 113 0.15 18.38 -9.30
CA GLY A 113 -1.24 18.28 -8.91
C GLY A 113 -1.45 18.51 -7.42
N LYS A 114 -2.70 18.39 -6.96
CA LYS A 114 -3.08 18.68 -5.57
C LYS A 114 -3.59 17.41 -4.89
N VAL A 115 -3.12 17.16 -3.66
CA VAL A 115 -3.51 16.06 -2.78
C VAL A 115 -3.99 16.59 -1.44
N HIS A 116 -4.67 15.74 -0.67
CA HIS A 116 -5.08 16.05 0.69
C HIS A 116 -3.86 16.39 1.56
N SER A 117 -3.93 17.51 2.29
CA SER A 117 -2.77 18.06 3.02
C SER A 117 -2.28 17.17 4.14
N GLY A 118 -3.19 16.53 4.89
CA GLY A 118 -2.83 15.63 6.00
C GLY A 118 -2.11 14.39 5.49
N PHE A 119 -2.66 13.70 4.50
CA PHE A 119 -2.00 12.51 3.92
C PHE A 119 -0.61 12.83 3.37
N ARG A 120 -0.46 14.00 2.73
CA ARG A 120 0.84 14.44 2.26
C ARG A 120 1.82 14.65 3.40
N GLN A 121 1.40 15.31 4.48
CA GLN A 121 2.26 15.60 5.63
C GLN A 121 2.80 14.31 6.25
N GLU A 122 1.95 13.32 6.51
CA GLU A 122 2.37 12.04 7.08
C GLU A 122 3.36 11.30 6.17
N VAL A 123 3.19 11.39 4.85
CA VAL A 123 4.19 10.85 3.91
C VAL A 123 5.49 11.65 3.95
N ASP A 124 5.42 12.99 4.06
CA ASP A 124 6.62 13.85 4.17
C ASP A 124 7.44 13.48 5.42
N ASP A 125 6.78 13.22 6.54
CA ASP A 125 7.43 12.87 7.82
C ASP A 125 8.18 11.53 7.75
N LEU A 126 7.63 10.55 7.04
CA LEU A 126 8.23 9.22 6.88
C LEU A 126 9.21 9.11 5.70
N TRP A 127 9.19 10.08 4.76
CA TRP A 127 9.79 9.88 3.45
C TRP A 127 11.29 9.65 3.47
N MET A 128 12.03 10.35 4.30
CA MET A 128 13.50 10.18 4.36
C MET A 128 13.91 8.80 4.86
N ASP A 129 13.19 8.23 5.82
CA ASP A 129 13.44 6.87 6.30
C ASP A 129 13.08 5.82 5.23
N ILE A 130 11.96 6.02 4.52
CA ILE A 130 11.57 5.16 3.40
C ILE A 130 12.61 5.26 2.27
N LEU A 131 13.04 6.46 1.93
CA LEU A 131 14.01 6.70 0.86
C LEU A 131 15.33 6.00 1.14
N SER A 132 15.83 6.06 2.37
CA SER A 132 17.04 5.33 2.80
C SER A 132 16.92 3.83 2.54
N GLU A 133 15.77 3.22 2.83
CA GLU A 133 15.54 1.79 2.58
C GLU A 133 15.42 1.46 1.08
N LEU A 134 14.85 2.38 0.29
CA LEU A 134 14.76 2.27 -1.16
C LEU A 134 16.13 2.42 -1.84
N GLU A 135 16.96 3.37 -1.41
CA GLU A 135 18.32 3.57 -1.91
C GLU A 135 19.19 2.35 -1.60
N ASN A 136 19.10 1.81 -0.39
CA ASN A 136 19.77 0.55 -0.04
C ASN A 136 19.34 -0.61 -0.95
N ASN A 137 18.07 -0.67 -1.32
CA ASN A 137 17.56 -1.67 -2.27
C ASN A 137 18.14 -1.45 -3.68
N ASP A 138 18.24 -0.22 -4.14
CA ASP A 138 18.75 0.13 -5.48
C ASP A 138 20.24 -0.20 -5.66
N GLN A 139 21.00 -0.20 -4.58
CA GLN A 139 22.42 -0.54 -4.56
C GLN A 139 22.70 -2.05 -4.56
N LEU A 140 21.68 -2.90 -4.38
CA LEU A 140 21.86 -4.35 -4.37
C LEU A 140 22.15 -4.88 -5.78
N LYS A 141 23.01 -5.91 -5.87
CA LYS A 141 23.27 -6.62 -7.14
C LYS A 141 22.03 -7.27 -7.72
N ILE A 142 21.12 -7.74 -6.85
CA ILE A 142 19.79 -8.25 -7.21
C ILE A 142 18.79 -7.31 -6.53
N ARG A 143 18.27 -6.36 -7.30
CA ARG A 143 17.24 -5.43 -6.82
C ARG A 143 15.94 -6.17 -6.57
N LYS A 144 15.27 -5.86 -5.46
CA LYS A 144 13.94 -6.37 -5.15
C LYS A 144 12.86 -5.55 -5.87
N ASP A 145 11.80 -6.22 -6.24
CA ASP A 145 10.59 -5.56 -6.72
C ASP A 145 9.91 -4.82 -5.56
N VAL A 146 9.48 -3.58 -5.79
CA VAL A 146 8.96 -2.70 -4.73
C VAL A 146 7.48 -2.49 -4.89
N TYR A 147 6.74 -2.76 -3.82
CA TYR A 147 5.28 -2.64 -3.74
C TYR A 147 4.88 -1.69 -2.63
N PHE A 148 4.00 -0.74 -2.95
CA PHE A 148 3.38 0.10 -1.93
C PHE A 148 1.98 -0.41 -1.60
N CYS A 149 1.61 -0.38 -0.33
CA CYS A 149 0.28 -0.78 0.09
C CYS A 149 -0.20 -0.05 1.35
N GLY A 150 -1.50 -0.13 1.63
CA GLY A 150 -2.09 0.43 2.82
C GLY A 150 -3.59 0.22 2.89
N HIS A 151 -4.14 0.35 4.10
CA HIS A 151 -5.57 0.27 4.38
C HIS A 151 -6.07 1.63 4.86
N SER A 152 -7.30 2.02 4.48
CA SER A 152 -7.95 3.27 4.91
C SER A 152 -7.06 4.50 4.59
N LEU A 153 -6.78 5.37 5.54
CA LEU A 153 -5.90 6.54 5.36
C LEU A 153 -4.46 6.13 4.97
N GLY A 154 -3.99 4.95 5.42
CA GLY A 154 -2.71 4.38 4.96
C GLY A 154 -2.68 4.09 3.45
N ALA A 155 -3.83 3.75 2.87
CA ALA A 155 -3.95 3.58 1.42
C ALA A 155 -3.77 4.91 0.66
N ALA A 156 -4.26 6.01 1.21
CA ALA A 156 -4.03 7.34 0.65
C ALA A 156 -2.56 7.74 0.73
N MET A 157 -1.89 7.46 1.84
CA MET A 157 -0.44 7.68 2.00
C MET A 157 0.37 6.84 1.01
N ALA A 158 0.06 5.55 0.88
CA ALA A 158 0.70 4.67 -0.10
C ALA A 158 0.55 5.20 -1.53
N THR A 159 -0.63 5.74 -1.87
CA THR A 159 -0.88 6.33 -3.20
C THR A 159 -0.03 7.57 -3.45
N ILE A 160 0.21 8.42 -2.44
CA ILE A 160 1.08 9.58 -2.57
C ILE A 160 2.55 9.13 -2.66
N ALA A 161 2.97 8.23 -1.78
CA ALA A 161 4.35 7.73 -1.72
C ALA A 161 4.77 7.05 -3.03
N THR A 162 3.89 6.28 -3.64
CA THR A 162 4.14 5.61 -4.93
C THR A 162 4.53 6.59 -6.03
N THR A 163 4.03 7.84 -6.03
CA THR A 163 4.41 8.84 -7.03
C THR A 163 5.80 9.44 -6.82
N ARG A 164 6.47 9.12 -5.69
CA ARG A 164 7.80 9.61 -5.34
C ARG A 164 8.92 8.63 -5.71
N TYR A 165 8.56 7.39 -6.07
CA TYR A 165 9.53 6.35 -6.41
C TYR A 165 9.18 5.70 -7.76
N ALA A 166 9.92 6.09 -8.80
CA ALA A 166 9.64 5.69 -10.18
C ALA A 166 9.82 4.18 -10.48
N LYS A 167 10.48 3.43 -9.56
CA LYS A 167 10.73 1.99 -9.71
C LYS A 167 9.71 1.15 -8.92
N THR A 168 8.54 1.71 -8.61
CA THR A 168 7.43 0.96 -8.01
C THR A 168 6.84 0.00 -9.03
N GLU A 169 6.67 -1.27 -8.66
CA GLU A 169 6.07 -2.29 -9.53
C GLU A 169 4.54 -2.21 -9.50
N GLU A 170 3.94 -2.20 -8.31
CA GLU A 170 2.49 -2.15 -8.14
C GLU A 170 2.10 -1.42 -6.85
N LEU A 171 0.88 -0.89 -6.85
CA LEU A 171 0.22 -0.29 -5.69
C LEU A 171 -1.03 -1.08 -5.34
N PHE A 172 -1.15 -1.52 -4.08
CA PHE A 172 -2.32 -2.21 -3.54
C PHE A 172 -2.98 -1.37 -2.45
N THR A 173 -4.25 -1.03 -2.62
CA THR A 173 -4.97 -0.24 -1.62
C THR A 173 -6.27 -0.91 -1.19
N PHE A 174 -6.58 -0.83 0.10
CA PHE A 174 -7.71 -1.49 0.72
C PHE A 174 -8.57 -0.43 1.43
N GLY A 175 -9.83 -0.25 1.01
CA GLY A 175 -10.72 0.76 1.57
C GLY A 175 -10.18 2.19 1.44
N SER A 176 -9.54 2.55 0.32
CA SER A 176 -8.86 3.84 0.15
C SER A 176 -9.85 5.00 -0.01
N PRO A 177 -9.67 6.14 0.69
CA PRO A 177 -10.35 7.38 0.36
C PRO A 177 -9.86 7.94 -0.98
N ARG A 178 -10.52 8.98 -1.51
CA ARG A 178 -10.00 9.74 -2.64
C ARG A 178 -8.81 10.59 -2.20
N VAL A 179 -7.72 10.56 -2.95
CA VAL A 179 -6.43 11.11 -2.49
C VAL A 179 -6.16 12.50 -3.02
N GLY A 180 -6.53 12.77 -4.26
CA GLY A 180 -6.17 14.03 -4.91
C GLY A 180 -7.02 14.38 -6.13
N GLY A 181 -6.66 15.50 -6.76
CA GLY A 181 -7.36 16.00 -7.94
C GLY A 181 -6.91 15.32 -9.24
N PRO A 182 -7.61 15.60 -10.36
CA PRO A 182 -7.37 14.93 -11.64
C PRO A 182 -5.91 15.02 -12.13
N LYS A 183 -5.24 16.16 -11.91
CA LYS A 183 -3.84 16.35 -12.31
C LYS A 183 -2.89 15.43 -11.52
N PHE A 184 -3.14 15.23 -10.23
CA PHE A 184 -2.36 14.30 -9.42
C PHE A 184 -2.58 12.84 -9.86
N ILE A 185 -3.84 12.46 -10.06
CA ILE A 185 -4.21 11.10 -10.47
C ILE A 185 -3.54 10.69 -11.79
N LYS A 186 -3.42 11.60 -12.75
CA LYS A 186 -2.73 11.35 -14.02
C LYS A 186 -1.22 11.09 -13.89
N ASN A 187 -0.62 11.46 -12.76
CA ASN A 187 0.81 11.26 -12.51
C ASN A 187 1.09 9.89 -11.84
N ILE A 188 0.06 9.11 -11.51
CA ILE A 188 0.21 7.73 -11.03
C ILE A 188 0.30 6.83 -12.26
N ILE A 189 1.49 6.33 -12.56
CA ILE A 189 1.76 5.55 -13.78
C ILE A 189 1.92 4.06 -13.53
N VAL A 190 1.86 3.65 -12.25
CA VAL A 190 2.02 2.24 -11.85
C VAL A 190 0.66 1.52 -11.86
N PRO A 191 0.64 0.19 -12.11
CA PRO A 191 -0.56 -0.61 -11.88
C PRO A 191 -1.07 -0.43 -10.45
N HIS A 192 -2.34 -0.06 -10.31
CA HIS A 192 -2.95 0.20 -9.00
C HIS A 192 -4.22 -0.63 -8.85
N PHE A 193 -4.21 -1.57 -7.92
CA PHE A 193 -5.32 -2.45 -7.57
C PHE A 193 -5.98 -1.95 -6.29
N ARG A 194 -7.21 -1.45 -6.45
CA ARG A 194 -7.96 -0.79 -5.39
C ARG A 194 -9.09 -1.70 -4.91
N PHE A 195 -8.86 -2.37 -3.79
CA PHE A 195 -9.84 -3.25 -3.16
C PHE A 195 -10.83 -2.45 -2.31
N GLN A 196 -12.11 -2.71 -2.55
CA GLN A 196 -13.20 -2.01 -1.87
C GLN A 196 -14.28 -2.99 -1.43
N ASN A 197 -14.78 -2.85 -0.21
CA ASN A 197 -15.99 -3.52 0.23
C ASN A 197 -17.22 -2.64 -0.09
N ASN A 198 -18.32 -3.26 -0.49
CA ASN A 198 -19.51 -2.61 -1.10
C ASN A 198 -19.98 -1.31 -0.41
N ASN A 199 -20.08 -1.29 0.92
CA ASN A 199 -20.65 -0.18 1.68
C ASN A 199 -19.60 0.63 2.47
N ASP A 200 -18.33 0.51 2.12
CA ASP A 200 -17.27 1.25 2.79
C ASP A 200 -17.40 2.76 2.53
N ILE A 201 -17.79 3.51 3.58
CA ILE A 201 -17.96 4.97 3.50
C ILE A 201 -16.65 5.70 3.28
N VAL A 202 -15.52 5.13 3.73
CA VAL A 202 -14.18 5.72 3.57
C VAL A 202 -13.87 5.97 2.10
N THR A 203 -14.27 5.05 1.23
CA THR A 203 -14.03 5.16 -0.21
C THR A 203 -14.84 6.28 -0.89
N ARG A 204 -15.84 6.84 -0.21
CA ARG A 204 -16.69 7.92 -0.72
C ARG A 204 -16.16 9.31 -0.38
N ILE A 205 -15.16 9.42 0.47
CA ILE A 205 -14.60 10.68 0.96
C ILE A 205 -13.15 10.90 0.47
N PRO A 206 -12.68 12.14 0.41
CA PRO A 206 -13.50 13.34 0.30
C PRO A 206 -14.44 13.27 -0.91
N PRO A 207 -15.60 13.97 -0.89
CA PRO A 207 -16.56 13.91 -1.99
C PRO A 207 -15.96 14.30 -3.35
N ALA A 208 -16.43 13.65 -4.42
CA ALA A 208 -15.93 13.89 -5.77
C ALA A 208 -16.19 15.32 -6.27
N TRP A 209 -17.29 15.97 -5.81
CA TRP A 209 -17.60 17.34 -6.16
C TRP A 209 -16.61 18.37 -5.61
N LEU A 210 -15.84 18.03 -4.56
CA LEU A 210 -14.69 18.82 -4.10
C LEU A 210 -13.46 18.64 -4.98
N GLY A 211 -13.60 17.98 -6.14
CA GLY A 211 -12.52 17.79 -7.11
C GLY A 211 -11.51 16.72 -6.70
N TYR A 212 -11.88 15.76 -5.84
CA TYR A 212 -11.10 14.58 -5.54
C TYR A 212 -11.48 13.42 -6.46
N ARG A 213 -10.53 12.56 -6.80
CA ARG A 213 -10.73 11.41 -7.68
C ARG A 213 -10.04 10.17 -7.13
N HIS A 214 -10.54 9.02 -7.53
CA HIS A 214 -9.83 7.75 -7.40
C HIS A 214 -8.89 7.52 -8.57
N HIS A 215 -7.90 6.67 -8.34
CA HIS A 215 -7.04 6.05 -9.35
C HIS A 215 -7.12 4.54 -9.21
N GLY A 216 -6.78 3.83 -10.29
CA GLY A 216 -6.60 2.39 -10.29
C GLY A 216 -7.85 1.58 -10.61
N GLU A 217 -7.62 0.30 -10.86
CA GLU A 217 -8.65 -0.70 -11.09
C GLU A 217 -9.38 -1.01 -9.77
N MET A 218 -10.71 -0.96 -9.82
CA MET A 218 -11.53 -1.27 -8.65
C MET A 218 -11.87 -2.76 -8.62
N ILE A 219 -11.57 -3.40 -7.48
CA ILE A 219 -11.81 -4.81 -7.23
C ILE A 219 -12.74 -4.93 -6.02
N TYR A 220 -13.86 -5.66 -6.21
CA TYR A 220 -14.85 -5.94 -5.17
C TYR A 220 -14.60 -7.28 -4.48
#